data_b5bccaed0d4be4eedc427929b81a6342
#
_entry.id   b5bccaed0d4be4eedc427929b81a6342
#
_cell.length_a   1.000
_cell.length_b   1.000
_cell.length_c   1.000
_cell.angle_alpha   90.00
_cell.angle_beta   90.00
_cell.angle_gamma   90.00
#
_symmetry.space_group_name_H-M   'P 1'
#
loop_
_entity.id
_entity.type
_entity.pdbx_description
1 polymer ?
#
loop_
_entity_poly.entity_id
_entity_poly.type
_entity_poly.pdbx_seq_one_letter_code
_entity_poly.pdbx_strand_id
1 'polypeptide(L)'
;YWPRFYLIDTQGYIRYDHIGEGDYDQIEKSIQSLVAERASLMGAKEISFNKGPTTLINPASLYYVDLGQSITPEIYVGYNTARTPLGNPEGFKPDQTVSYSIPSNTNLKPSIVYLQGKWKNNPDGMELQSDSGRVALLYYAKSVNIIAGGNGGGIVSNDNDDKLDAGGYRQVAGNSTANISDNSSGQDLSSDGSFRIDGQRLYNLAIHNNYAAHHLLIDIKGKGFQFYTFTFG
;
A
#
# COMPACT_ATOMS: atom_id res chain seq x y z
N TYR A 1 -1.14 -14.59 -8.57
CA TYR A 1 -1.24 -13.94 -7.25
C TYR A 1 0.03 -14.20 -6.46
N TRP A 2 0.51 -13.23 -5.72
CA TRP A 2 1.72 -13.33 -4.93
C TRP A 2 1.54 -12.58 -3.59
N PRO A 3 2.01 -13.14 -2.45
CA PRO A 3 2.69 -14.41 -2.30
C PRO A 3 1.76 -15.61 -2.48
N ARG A 4 2.34 -16.79 -2.74
CA ARG A 4 1.65 -18.07 -2.74
C ARG A 4 2.51 -19.13 -2.07
N PHE A 5 1.95 -19.87 -1.11
CA PHE A 5 2.63 -20.89 -0.34
C PHE A 5 2.17 -22.26 -0.75
N TYR A 6 3.13 -23.19 -0.90
CA TYR A 6 2.86 -24.60 -1.09
C TYR A 6 3.55 -25.39 -0.01
N LEU A 7 2.82 -26.27 0.67
CA LEU A 7 3.42 -27.28 1.52
C LEU A 7 3.48 -28.59 0.76
N ILE A 8 4.68 -29.15 0.68
CA ILE A 8 4.97 -30.38 -0.07
C ILE A 8 5.41 -31.45 0.92
N ASP A 9 4.81 -32.64 0.82
CA ASP A 9 5.16 -33.77 1.67
C ASP A 9 6.48 -34.46 1.23
N THR A 10 6.89 -35.46 1.99
CA THR A 10 8.12 -36.23 1.72
C THR A 10 8.05 -37.06 0.45
N GLN A 11 6.88 -37.23 -0.17
CA GLN A 11 6.66 -37.95 -1.40
C GLN A 11 6.58 -37.01 -2.61
N GLY A 12 6.64 -35.69 -2.38
CA GLY A 12 6.60 -34.67 -3.43
C GLY A 12 5.20 -34.18 -3.81
N TYR A 13 4.17 -34.53 -3.03
CA TYR A 13 2.81 -34.09 -3.30
C TYR A 13 2.51 -32.77 -2.58
N ILE A 14 1.80 -31.85 -3.30
CA ILE A 14 1.27 -30.62 -2.68
C ILE A 14 0.11 -31.01 -1.76
N ARG A 15 0.24 -30.73 -0.48
CA ARG A 15 -0.75 -31.05 0.57
C ARG A 15 -1.54 -29.84 1.05
N TYR A 16 -0.99 -28.66 0.85
CA TYR A 16 -1.63 -27.40 1.20
C TYR A 16 -1.18 -26.32 0.23
N ASP A 17 -2.10 -25.44 -0.15
CA ASP A 17 -1.90 -24.32 -1.05
C ASP A 17 -2.63 -23.10 -0.47
N HIS A 18 -1.92 -21.99 -0.31
CA HIS A 18 -2.47 -20.73 0.19
C HIS A 18 -2.05 -19.58 -0.70
N ILE A 19 -3.01 -18.70 -1.03
CA ILE A 19 -2.81 -17.51 -1.87
C ILE A 19 -2.96 -16.26 -1.01
N GLY A 20 -1.99 -15.37 -1.08
CA GLY A 20 -1.96 -14.10 -0.35
C GLY A 20 -1.26 -14.19 1.00
N GLU A 21 -1.30 -13.08 1.73
CA GLU A 21 -0.82 -13.00 3.11
C GLU A 21 -1.91 -13.47 4.08
N GLY A 22 -1.50 -13.93 5.27
CA GLY A 22 -2.42 -14.32 6.33
C GLY A 22 -2.58 -15.81 6.50
N ASP A 23 -3.63 -16.25 7.22
CA ASP A 23 -3.94 -17.65 7.58
C ASP A 23 -2.76 -18.42 8.20
N TYR A 24 -1.84 -17.69 8.87
CA TYR A 24 -0.62 -18.26 9.43
C TYR A 24 -0.90 -19.39 10.41
N ASP A 25 -2.00 -19.32 11.18
CA ASP A 25 -2.41 -20.40 12.09
C ASP A 25 -2.74 -21.69 11.34
N GLN A 26 -3.40 -21.57 10.17
CA GLN A 26 -3.72 -22.73 9.35
C GLN A 26 -2.49 -23.28 8.65
N ILE A 27 -1.59 -22.41 8.19
CA ILE A 27 -0.30 -22.79 7.61
C ILE A 27 0.51 -23.56 8.66
N GLU A 28 0.63 -23.06 9.89
CA GLU A 28 1.34 -23.69 10.99
C GLU A 28 0.77 -25.07 11.33
N LYS A 29 -0.56 -25.19 11.46
CA LYS A 29 -1.23 -26.48 11.70
C LYS A 29 -0.93 -27.48 10.59
N SER A 30 -0.93 -27.03 9.34
CA SER A 30 -0.61 -27.88 8.19
C SER A 30 0.84 -28.35 8.19
N ILE A 31 1.77 -27.45 8.56
CA ILE A 31 3.19 -27.80 8.74
C ILE A 31 3.34 -28.86 9.85
N GLN A 32 2.75 -28.63 11.02
CA GLN A 32 2.81 -29.57 12.15
C GLN A 32 2.26 -30.95 11.77
N SER A 33 1.14 -30.99 11.03
CA SER A 33 0.55 -32.24 10.54
C SER A 33 1.51 -33.02 9.63
N LEU A 34 2.11 -32.33 8.65
CA LEU A 34 3.07 -32.96 7.73
C LEU A 34 4.35 -33.43 8.41
N VAL A 35 4.83 -32.68 9.40
CA VAL A 35 6.00 -33.08 10.20
C VAL A 35 5.69 -34.30 11.07
N ALA A 36 4.49 -34.37 11.66
CA ALA A 36 4.04 -35.53 12.41
C ALA A 36 3.90 -36.79 11.51
N GLU A 37 3.29 -36.61 10.32
CA GLU A 37 3.20 -37.68 9.31
C GLU A 37 4.59 -38.21 8.92
N ARG A 38 5.52 -37.32 8.61
CA ARG A 38 6.91 -37.69 8.31
C ARG A 38 7.57 -38.48 9.44
N ALA A 39 7.39 -38.00 10.67
CA ALA A 39 7.97 -38.69 11.84
C ALA A 39 7.44 -40.12 12.00
N SER A 40 6.13 -40.29 11.83
CA SER A 40 5.49 -41.61 11.86
C SER A 40 6.05 -42.55 10.79
N LEU A 41 6.22 -42.03 9.55
CA LEU A 41 6.83 -42.78 8.45
C LEU A 41 8.29 -43.19 8.73
N MET A 42 9.01 -42.38 9.50
CA MET A 42 10.40 -42.65 9.90
C MET A 42 10.53 -43.50 11.19
N GLY A 43 9.41 -43.95 11.78
CA GLY A 43 9.39 -44.75 12.98
C GLY A 43 9.72 -43.96 14.28
N ALA A 44 9.65 -42.65 14.25
CA ALA A 44 9.79 -41.81 15.43
C ALA A 44 8.54 -41.90 16.33
N LYS A 45 8.74 -42.12 17.65
CA LYS A 45 7.64 -42.39 18.58
C LYS A 45 6.74 -41.18 18.87
N GLU A 46 7.23 -39.98 18.82
CA GLU A 46 6.48 -38.73 18.92
C GLU A 46 7.37 -37.54 18.56
N ILE A 47 6.81 -36.53 17.90
CA ILE A 47 7.43 -35.21 17.83
C ILE A 47 6.67 -34.28 18.76
N SER A 48 7.36 -33.81 19.79
CA SER A 48 6.87 -32.74 20.63
C SER A 48 7.11 -31.42 19.92
N PHE A 49 6.05 -30.79 19.44
CA PHE A 49 6.13 -29.38 19.02
C PHE A 49 6.14 -28.52 20.28
N ASN A 50 7.12 -27.65 20.41
CA ASN A 50 7.06 -26.59 21.41
C ASN A 50 5.84 -25.73 21.04
N LYS A 51 4.73 -26.00 21.74
CA LYS A 51 3.55 -25.13 21.69
C LYS A 51 3.84 -23.85 22.47
N GLY A 52 4.81 -23.08 21.98
CA GLY A 52 4.88 -21.67 22.37
C GLY A 52 3.53 -21.01 22.00
N PRO A 53 3.14 -19.93 22.67
CA PRO A 53 1.97 -19.18 22.25
C PRO A 53 2.21 -18.74 20.81
N THR A 54 1.63 -19.45 19.86
CA THR A 54 1.52 -19.02 18.47
C THR A 54 0.44 -17.93 18.39
N THR A 55 0.61 -16.88 19.15
CA THR A 55 0.01 -15.61 18.81
C THR A 55 0.82 -15.06 17.66
N LEU A 56 0.60 -15.65 16.48
CA LEU A 56 0.98 -15.00 15.25
C LEU A 56 0.21 -13.69 15.24
N ILE A 57 0.93 -12.61 15.56
CA ILE A 57 0.40 -11.26 15.49
C ILE A 57 0.21 -11.01 13.99
N ASN A 58 -1.03 -11.16 13.52
CA ASN A 58 -1.40 -10.60 12.24
C ASN A 58 -1.20 -9.09 12.37
N PRO A 59 -0.25 -8.50 11.64
CA PRO A 59 -0.13 -7.05 11.65
C PRO A 59 -1.50 -6.46 11.33
N ALA A 60 -1.91 -5.45 12.08
CA ALA A 60 -3.21 -4.84 11.87
C ALA A 60 -3.36 -4.22 10.47
N SER A 61 -2.23 -3.98 9.76
CA SER A 61 -2.17 -3.57 8.35
C SER A 61 -2.39 -4.70 7.34
N LEU A 62 -2.51 -5.96 7.80
CA LEU A 62 -2.79 -7.10 6.96
C LEU A 62 -4.29 -7.15 6.68
N TYR A 63 -4.69 -6.57 5.57
CA TYR A 63 -6.05 -6.74 5.04
C TYR A 63 -6.06 -7.92 4.07
N TYR A 64 -6.93 -8.87 4.34
CA TYR A 64 -7.18 -9.97 3.42
C TYR A 64 -7.79 -9.41 2.14
N VAL A 65 -7.10 -9.62 1.02
CA VAL A 65 -7.63 -9.25 -0.29
C VAL A 65 -8.77 -10.19 -0.63
N ASP A 66 -9.95 -9.66 -0.88
CA ASP A 66 -11.05 -10.43 -1.45
C ASP A 66 -10.76 -10.69 -2.93
N LEU A 67 -10.35 -11.91 -3.26
CA LEU A 67 -10.02 -12.31 -4.62
C LEU A 67 -11.23 -12.28 -5.59
N GLY A 68 -12.46 -12.14 -5.05
CA GLY A 68 -13.67 -11.92 -5.83
C GLY A 68 -13.83 -10.48 -6.32
N GLN A 69 -13.02 -9.55 -5.81
CA GLN A 69 -13.06 -8.13 -6.18
C GLN A 69 -11.95 -7.80 -7.19
N SER A 70 -12.29 -6.95 -8.15
CA SER A 70 -11.30 -6.34 -9.02
C SER A 70 -10.81 -5.05 -8.39
N ILE A 71 -9.61 -5.07 -7.80
CA ILE A 71 -9.00 -3.90 -7.17
C ILE A 71 -7.93 -3.29 -8.06
N THR A 72 -7.55 -2.03 -7.77
CA THR A 72 -6.39 -1.39 -8.38
C THR A 72 -5.15 -2.25 -8.14
N PRO A 73 -4.39 -2.63 -9.19
CA PRO A 73 -3.14 -3.35 -9.02
C PRO A 73 -2.07 -2.47 -8.39
N GLU A 74 -1.01 -3.07 -7.86
CA GLU A 74 0.14 -2.33 -7.35
C GLU A 74 0.68 -1.32 -8.38
N ILE A 75 0.94 -0.09 -7.92
CA ILE A 75 1.43 1.00 -8.76
C ILE A 75 2.84 1.40 -8.32
N TYR A 76 3.82 1.03 -9.13
CA TYR A 76 5.23 1.40 -8.95
C TYR A 76 5.52 2.74 -9.64
N VAL A 77 6.36 3.56 -9.02
CA VAL A 77 6.66 4.92 -9.49
C VAL A 77 8.14 5.16 -9.85
N GLY A 78 8.96 4.13 -9.84
CA GLY A 78 10.32 4.19 -10.37
C GLY A 78 10.32 4.00 -11.90
N TYR A 79 11.18 4.70 -12.62
CA TYR A 79 11.17 4.62 -14.09
C TYR A 79 11.54 3.23 -14.64
N ASN A 80 12.22 2.36 -13.86
CA ASN A 80 12.51 0.96 -14.22
C ASN A 80 11.43 -0.03 -13.74
N THR A 81 10.59 0.38 -12.78
CA THR A 81 9.61 -0.52 -12.15
C THR A 81 8.17 -0.18 -12.54
N ALA A 82 7.92 1.05 -12.99
CA ALA A 82 6.59 1.51 -13.36
C ALA A 82 6.03 0.72 -14.55
N ARG A 83 4.79 0.25 -14.38
CA ARG A 83 4.02 -0.45 -15.43
C ARG A 83 3.05 0.47 -16.15
N THR A 84 2.79 1.66 -15.59
CA THR A 84 1.93 2.70 -16.14
C THR A 84 2.70 4.02 -16.18
N PRO A 85 2.43 4.90 -17.16
CA PRO A 85 3.03 6.23 -17.18
C PRO A 85 2.50 7.07 -16.00
N LEU A 86 3.21 8.14 -15.67
CA LEU A 86 2.65 9.21 -14.84
C LEU A 86 1.52 9.92 -15.61
N GLY A 87 0.53 10.43 -14.89
CA GLY A 87 -0.54 11.24 -15.48
C GLY A 87 -0.10 12.65 -15.87
N ASN A 88 1.08 13.04 -15.46
CA ASN A 88 1.69 14.32 -15.80
C ASN A 88 2.23 14.31 -17.23
N PRO A 89 2.04 15.39 -17.99
CA PRO A 89 2.54 15.49 -19.37
C PRO A 89 4.06 15.45 -19.46
N GLU A 90 4.77 15.80 -18.39
CA GLU A 90 6.23 15.73 -18.29
C GLU A 90 6.77 14.28 -18.39
N GLY A 91 5.97 13.31 -17.93
CA GLY A 91 6.34 11.89 -17.90
C GLY A 91 7.58 11.58 -17.06
N PHE A 92 8.05 10.34 -17.11
CA PHE A 92 9.31 9.96 -16.47
C PHE A 92 10.51 10.54 -17.22
N LYS A 93 11.49 11.05 -16.47
CA LYS A 93 12.80 11.53 -16.96
C LYS A 93 13.91 10.87 -16.13
N PRO A 94 14.45 9.71 -16.58
CA PRO A 94 15.43 8.96 -15.82
C PRO A 94 16.56 9.80 -15.24
N ASP A 95 16.81 9.66 -13.94
CA ASP A 95 17.84 10.30 -13.13
C ASP A 95 17.77 11.85 -13.06
N GLN A 96 16.73 12.46 -13.61
CA GLN A 96 16.55 13.91 -13.63
C GLN A 96 15.58 14.37 -12.54
N THR A 97 15.80 15.60 -12.08
CA THR A 97 14.83 16.34 -11.27
C THR A 97 13.91 17.13 -12.18
N VAL A 98 12.61 16.86 -12.09
CA VAL A 98 11.57 17.47 -12.92
C VAL A 98 10.62 18.25 -12.04
N SER A 99 10.18 19.42 -12.51
CA SER A 99 9.07 20.16 -11.91
C SER A 99 7.77 19.67 -12.53
N TYR A 100 7.02 18.90 -11.75
CA TYR A 100 5.71 18.40 -12.13
C TYR A 100 4.61 19.36 -11.73
N SER A 101 3.56 19.43 -12.54
CA SER A 101 2.35 20.16 -12.24
C SER A 101 1.10 19.32 -12.51
N ILE A 102 0.09 19.47 -11.65
CA ILE A 102 -1.24 18.93 -11.90
C ILE A 102 -2.11 20.09 -12.35
N PRO A 103 -2.51 20.15 -13.63
CA PRO A 103 -3.36 21.23 -14.12
C PRO A 103 -4.68 21.29 -13.35
N SER A 104 -5.16 22.52 -13.07
CA SER A 104 -6.51 22.73 -12.56
C SER A 104 -7.51 22.10 -13.53
N ASN A 105 -8.53 21.42 -13.04
CA ASN A 105 -9.50 20.63 -13.81
C ASN A 105 -8.97 19.30 -14.39
N THR A 106 -7.86 18.76 -13.87
CA THR A 106 -7.42 17.42 -14.26
C THR A 106 -8.39 16.37 -13.71
N ASN A 107 -9.07 15.67 -14.62
CA ASN A 107 -9.76 14.44 -14.26
C ASN A 107 -8.72 13.35 -14.04
N LEU A 108 -8.56 12.89 -12.80
CA LEU A 108 -7.64 11.80 -12.47
C LEU A 108 -8.12 10.52 -13.18
N LYS A 109 -7.20 9.88 -13.90
CA LYS A 109 -7.46 8.57 -14.49
C LYS A 109 -7.25 7.48 -13.43
N PRO A 110 -8.09 6.43 -13.39
CA PRO A 110 -7.91 5.32 -12.47
C PRO A 110 -6.51 4.69 -12.59
N SER A 111 -5.91 4.36 -11.46
CA SER A 111 -4.62 3.67 -11.36
C SER A 111 -3.44 4.44 -11.96
N ILE A 112 -3.54 5.75 -12.08
CA ILE A 112 -2.49 6.63 -12.61
C ILE A 112 -2.08 7.64 -11.53
N VAL A 113 -0.77 7.71 -11.25
CA VAL A 113 -0.20 8.65 -10.29
C VAL A 113 0.09 9.99 -10.95
N TYR A 114 -0.27 11.07 -10.26
CA TYR A 114 0.01 12.45 -10.63
C TYR A 114 0.86 13.10 -9.55
N LEU A 115 1.84 13.89 -9.97
CA LEU A 115 2.79 14.56 -9.08
C LEU A 115 2.69 16.08 -9.22
N GLN A 116 2.92 16.80 -8.12
CA GLN A 116 3.17 18.23 -8.12
C GLN A 116 4.39 18.54 -7.25
N GLY A 117 5.22 19.49 -7.69
CA GLY A 117 6.48 19.86 -7.04
C GLY A 117 7.70 19.38 -7.83
N LYS A 118 8.87 19.53 -7.24
CA LYS A 118 10.13 19.06 -7.87
C LYS A 118 10.47 17.66 -7.38
N TRP A 119 10.52 16.72 -8.30
CA TRP A 119 10.80 15.32 -7.99
C TRP A 119 11.96 14.80 -8.82
N LYS A 120 12.90 14.13 -8.16
CA LYS A 120 13.94 13.34 -8.83
C LYS A 120 13.35 11.98 -9.18
N ASN A 121 13.54 11.58 -10.43
CA ASN A 121 13.14 10.30 -10.96
C ASN A 121 14.26 9.28 -10.72
N ASN A 122 14.05 8.35 -9.79
CA ASN A 122 14.98 7.25 -9.51
C ASN A 122 14.51 5.95 -10.19
N PRO A 123 15.39 4.95 -10.35
CA PRO A 123 15.01 3.68 -10.98
C PRO A 123 13.85 2.97 -10.31
N ASP A 124 13.72 3.08 -9.00
CA ASP A 124 12.78 2.36 -8.13
C ASP A 124 11.73 3.25 -7.45
N GLY A 125 11.82 4.58 -7.58
CA GLY A 125 10.89 5.49 -6.91
C GLY A 125 11.06 6.96 -7.28
N MET A 126 10.35 7.81 -6.54
CA MET A 126 10.39 9.26 -6.66
C MET A 126 10.91 9.88 -5.37
N GLU A 127 11.78 10.89 -5.48
CA GLU A 127 12.34 11.64 -4.36
C GLU A 127 12.00 13.13 -4.47
N LEU A 128 11.37 13.67 -3.44
CA LEU A 128 11.00 15.09 -3.39
C LEU A 128 12.23 15.98 -3.20
N GLN A 129 12.45 16.92 -4.12
CA GLN A 129 13.58 17.86 -4.11
C GLN A 129 13.18 19.28 -3.70
N SER A 130 11.89 19.57 -3.56
CA SER A 130 11.35 20.82 -3.00
C SER A 130 10.90 20.61 -1.54
N ASP A 131 10.66 21.70 -0.82
CA ASP A 131 10.18 21.65 0.57
C ASP A 131 8.77 21.08 0.71
N SER A 132 8.00 21.12 -0.38
CA SER A 132 6.67 20.56 -0.47
C SER A 132 6.40 19.95 -1.84
N GLY A 133 5.50 18.98 -1.84
CA GLY A 133 5.00 18.32 -3.06
C GLY A 133 3.63 17.72 -2.80
N ARG A 134 3.02 17.21 -3.86
CA ARG A 134 1.73 16.51 -3.80
C ARG A 134 1.76 15.27 -4.65
N VAL A 135 1.07 14.25 -4.19
CA VAL A 135 0.75 13.04 -4.94
C VAL A 135 -0.76 12.91 -5.01
N ALA A 136 -1.29 12.64 -6.20
CA ALA A 136 -2.72 12.39 -6.41
C ALA A 136 -2.93 11.08 -7.16
N LEU A 137 -3.98 10.35 -6.78
CA LEU A 137 -4.33 9.05 -7.31
C LEU A 137 -5.83 8.79 -7.20
N LEU A 138 -6.43 8.22 -8.25
CA LEU A 138 -7.75 7.60 -8.21
C LEU A 138 -7.58 6.09 -8.21
N TYR A 139 -8.10 5.40 -7.19
CA TYR A 139 -7.97 3.96 -7.02
C TYR A 139 -9.30 3.30 -6.66
N TYR A 140 -9.41 1.99 -6.86
CA TYR A 140 -10.55 1.18 -6.44
C TYR A 140 -10.04 0.08 -5.51
N ALA A 141 -10.34 0.18 -4.22
CA ALA A 141 -9.95 -0.77 -3.19
C ALA A 141 -10.67 -0.49 -1.87
N LYS A 142 -10.46 -1.34 -0.88
CA LYS A 142 -10.89 -1.13 0.50
C LYS A 142 -9.81 -0.48 1.36
N SER A 143 -8.54 -0.63 0.99
CA SER A 143 -7.44 0.04 1.67
C SER A 143 -6.37 0.50 0.69
N VAL A 144 -5.60 1.51 1.08
CA VAL A 144 -4.43 1.96 0.34
C VAL A 144 -3.25 2.16 1.27
N ASN A 145 -2.11 1.63 0.84
CA ASN A 145 -0.83 1.76 1.50
C ASN A 145 0.18 2.40 0.56
N ILE A 146 1.18 3.06 1.13
CA ILE A 146 2.36 3.56 0.41
C ILE A 146 3.63 2.95 1.01
N ILE A 147 4.55 2.50 0.16
CA ILE A 147 5.92 2.22 0.60
C ILE A 147 6.72 3.49 0.41
N ALA A 148 7.16 4.05 1.53
CA ALA A 148 7.86 5.33 1.59
C ALA A 148 9.06 5.28 2.53
N GLY A 149 9.95 6.28 2.40
CA GLY A 149 11.15 6.42 3.20
C GLY A 149 11.73 7.82 3.08
N GLY A 150 13.00 7.97 3.47
CA GLY A 150 13.68 9.26 3.45
C GLY A 150 13.25 10.16 4.60
N ASN A 151 13.04 11.45 4.34
CA ASN A 151 12.71 12.46 5.35
C ASN A 151 11.33 13.06 5.12
N GLY A 152 10.71 13.55 6.21
CA GLY A 152 9.46 14.30 6.11
C GLY A 152 8.23 13.48 6.46
N GLY A 153 7.14 13.79 5.81
CA GLY A 153 5.84 13.17 6.01
C GLY A 153 4.79 13.84 5.15
N GLY A 154 3.54 13.50 5.35
CA GLY A 154 2.44 14.04 4.58
C GLY A 154 1.15 14.17 5.36
N ILE A 155 0.19 14.84 4.76
CA ILE A 155 -1.21 14.88 5.20
C ILE A 155 -2.03 14.24 4.11
N VAL A 156 -2.83 13.26 4.48
CA VAL A 156 -3.70 12.52 3.58
C VAL A 156 -5.09 13.14 3.60
N SER A 157 -5.63 13.39 2.41
CA SER A 157 -7.03 13.74 2.22
C SER A 157 -7.66 12.71 1.30
N ASN A 158 -8.72 12.08 1.77
CA ASN A 158 -9.56 11.19 0.97
C ASN A 158 -10.86 11.94 0.65
N ASP A 159 -11.20 12.04 -0.62
CA ASP A 159 -12.42 12.69 -1.05
C ASP A 159 -13.39 11.64 -1.61
N ASN A 160 -14.53 11.48 -0.94
CA ASN A 160 -15.64 10.66 -1.42
C ASN A 160 -16.58 11.45 -2.34
N ASP A 161 -16.29 12.73 -2.58
CA ASP A 161 -17.11 13.58 -3.42
C ASP A 161 -16.54 13.67 -4.84
N ASP A 162 -17.31 13.24 -5.82
CA ASP A 162 -17.04 13.33 -7.27
C ASP A 162 -16.87 14.78 -7.79
N LYS A 163 -16.84 15.76 -6.90
CA LYS A 163 -16.69 17.17 -7.20
C LYS A 163 -15.37 17.71 -6.64
N LEU A 164 -14.32 17.54 -7.42
CA LEU A 164 -13.21 18.48 -7.37
C LEU A 164 -13.78 19.87 -7.70
N ASP A 165 -13.58 20.85 -6.81
CA ASP A 165 -13.96 22.22 -7.09
C ASP A 165 -13.23 22.73 -8.35
N ALA A 166 -13.66 23.90 -8.89
CA ALA A 166 -13.11 24.48 -10.12
C ALA A 166 -11.59 24.77 -10.07
N GLY A 167 -10.92 24.52 -8.94
CA GLY A 167 -9.48 24.58 -8.75
C GLY A 167 -8.82 23.22 -8.71
N GLY A 168 -9.57 22.12 -8.84
CA GLY A 168 -9.04 20.74 -8.75
C GLY A 168 -8.60 20.33 -7.35
N TYR A 169 -8.86 21.17 -6.34
CA TYR A 169 -8.43 20.96 -4.97
C TYR A 169 -9.41 21.57 -3.99
N ARG A 170 -9.90 20.78 -3.07
CA ARG A 170 -10.48 21.32 -1.86
C ARG A 170 -9.34 21.88 -1.03
N GLN A 171 -9.25 23.20 -0.91
CA GLN A 171 -8.46 23.77 0.18
C GLN A 171 -9.11 23.30 1.48
N VAL A 172 -8.42 22.44 2.23
CA VAL A 172 -8.70 22.29 3.64
C VAL A 172 -8.21 23.59 4.28
N ALA A 173 -9.06 24.62 4.22
CA ALA A 173 -8.89 25.80 5.04
C ALA A 173 -8.88 25.32 6.49
N GLY A 174 -7.89 25.77 7.27
CA GLY A 174 -7.74 25.39 8.65
C GLY A 174 -9.07 25.37 9.39
N ASN A 175 -9.27 24.36 10.25
CA ASN A 175 -10.46 24.11 11.08
C ASN A 175 -11.74 23.63 10.38
N SER A 176 -11.67 22.76 9.43
CA SER A 176 -12.81 21.93 9.11
C SER A 176 -12.53 20.51 9.55
N THR A 177 -13.09 20.12 10.68
CA THR A 177 -13.35 18.71 10.96
C THR A 177 -14.28 18.21 9.86
N ALA A 178 -13.72 17.66 8.79
CA ALA A 178 -14.49 16.83 7.89
C ALA A 178 -15.11 15.75 8.79
N ASN A 179 -16.44 15.71 8.85
CA ASN A 179 -17.16 14.58 9.42
C ASN A 179 -16.82 13.38 8.53
N ILE A 180 -15.76 12.68 8.91
CA ILE A 180 -15.42 11.37 8.36
C ILE A 180 -16.45 10.43 8.96
N SER A 181 -17.61 10.38 8.34
CA SER A 181 -18.68 9.41 8.69
C SER A 181 -18.32 8.00 8.22
N ASP A 182 -17.26 7.84 7.47
CA ASP A 182 -16.62 6.58 7.10
C ASP A 182 -15.27 6.47 7.78
N ASN A 183 -14.98 5.32 8.41
CA ASN A 183 -13.68 5.00 9.00
C ASN A 183 -12.61 4.91 7.89
N SER A 184 -12.20 6.04 7.34
CA SER A 184 -11.25 6.09 6.22
C SER A 184 -9.82 6.43 6.66
N SER A 185 -9.58 6.64 7.95
CA SER A 185 -8.23 6.91 8.47
C SER A 185 -7.39 5.65 8.49
N GLY A 186 -6.23 5.70 7.84
CA GLY A 186 -5.24 4.64 7.91
C GLY A 186 -4.61 4.51 9.29
N GLN A 187 -4.01 3.36 9.59
CA GLN A 187 -3.42 3.07 10.90
C GLN A 187 -2.16 3.88 11.20
N ASP A 188 -1.45 4.32 10.17
CA ASP A 188 -0.26 5.16 10.31
C ASP A 188 -0.58 6.65 10.34
N LEU A 189 -1.86 7.02 10.28
CA LEU A 189 -2.29 8.41 10.36
C LEU A 189 -2.60 8.84 11.79
N SER A 190 -2.15 10.04 12.13
CA SER A 190 -2.63 10.77 13.30
C SER A 190 -4.08 11.24 13.09
N SER A 191 -4.73 11.71 14.16
CA SER A 191 -6.14 12.14 14.10
C SER A 191 -6.40 13.32 13.15
N ASP A 192 -5.36 14.06 12.78
CA ASP A 192 -5.42 15.15 11.81
C ASP A 192 -5.12 14.70 10.35
N GLY A 193 -5.00 13.39 10.11
CA GLY A 193 -4.67 12.82 8.82
C GLY A 193 -3.18 12.88 8.46
N SER A 194 -2.32 13.33 9.37
CA SER A 194 -0.89 13.39 9.11
C SER A 194 -0.17 12.07 9.40
N PHE A 195 0.90 11.79 8.67
CA PHE A 195 1.85 10.72 8.95
C PHE A 195 3.28 11.24 8.85
N ARG A 196 4.19 10.57 9.54
CA ARG A 196 5.62 10.91 9.54
C ARG A 196 6.44 9.71 9.10
N ILE A 197 7.47 9.97 8.32
CA ILE A 197 8.43 8.94 7.95
C ILE A 197 9.36 8.68 9.15
N ASP A 198 9.34 7.45 9.64
CA ASP A 198 10.17 6.93 10.73
C ASP A 198 11.08 5.77 10.27
N GLY A 199 11.10 5.49 8.96
CA GLY A 199 11.90 4.46 8.31
C GLY A 199 11.37 4.14 6.93
N GLN A 200 12.10 3.33 6.19
CA GLN A 200 11.63 2.82 4.90
C GLN A 200 10.74 1.60 5.15
N ARG A 201 9.44 1.78 5.02
CA ARG A 201 8.43 0.73 5.26
C ARG A 201 7.11 1.04 4.55
N LEU A 202 6.17 0.13 4.70
CA LEU A 202 4.78 0.34 4.34
C LEU A 202 4.09 1.23 5.39
N TYR A 203 3.35 2.22 4.91
CA TYR A 203 2.46 3.08 5.68
C TYR A 203 1.03 2.90 5.19
N ASN A 204 0.12 2.55 6.09
CA ASN A 204 -1.29 2.42 5.77
C ASN A 204 -1.97 3.80 5.84
N LEU A 205 -2.46 4.28 4.70
CA LEU A 205 -2.99 5.64 4.55
C LEU A 205 -4.52 5.73 4.67
N ALA A 206 -5.24 4.69 4.23
CA ALA A 206 -6.69 4.67 4.34
C ALA A 206 -7.23 3.24 4.44
N ILE A 207 -8.36 3.14 5.17
CA ILE A 207 -9.15 1.92 5.29
C ILE A 207 -10.61 2.31 5.16
N HIS A 208 -11.29 1.73 4.19
CA HIS A 208 -12.71 1.96 3.90
C HIS A 208 -13.54 0.76 4.34
N ASN A 209 -14.83 0.99 4.60
CA ASN A 209 -15.73 -0.09 4.94
C ASN A 209 -16.05 -1.01 3.74
N ASN A 210 -16.03 -0.45 2.53
CA ASN A 210 -16.38 -1.14 1.30
C ASN A 210 -15.35 -0.91 0.20
N TYR A 211 -15.32 -1.82 -0.78
CA TYR A 211 -14.60 -1.62 -2.02
C TYR A 211 -15.31 -0.57 -2.86
N ALA A 212 -14.62 0.52 -3.17
CA ALA A 212 -15.14 1.62 -4.00
C ALA A 212 -14.01 2.38 -4.69
N ALA A 213 -14.37 3.30 -5.58
CA ALA A 213 -13.44 4.26 -6.15
C ALA A 213 -13.22 5.41 -5.15
N HIS A 214 -11.94 5.72 -4.89
CA HIS A 214 -11.54 6.75 -3.95
C HIS A 214 -10.47 7.65 -4.55
N HIS A 215 -10.54 8.95 -4.26
CA HIS A 215 -9.48 9.90 -4.55
C HIS A 215 -8.53 9.99 -3.36
N LEU A 216 -7.25 9.78 -3.59
CA LEU A 216 -6.18 9.96 -2.62
C LEU A 216 -5.39 11.21 -2.99
N LEU A 217 -5.27 12.14 -2.05
CA LEU A 217 -4.39 13.30 -2.14
C LEU A 217 -3.42 13.25 -0.96
N ILE A 218 -2.14 13.35 -1.22
CA ILE A 218 -1.11 13.42 -0.19
C ILE A 218 -0.34 14.72 -0.37
N ASP A 219 -0.53 15.66 0.55
CA ASP A 219 0.28 16.87 0.64
C ASP A 219 1.54 16.57 1.47
N ILE A 220 2.69 16.56 0.83
CA ILE A 220 3.96 16.15 1.40
C ILE A 220 4.77 17.37 1.82
N LYS A 221 5.38 17.30 3.00
CA LYS A 221 6.36 18.28 3.50
C LYS A 221 7.64 17.58 3.87
N GLY A 222 8.76 18.14 3.40
CA GLY A 222 10.09 17.66 3.71
C GLY A 222 10.83 17.20 2.45
N LYS A 223 11.86 17.98 2.08
CA LYS A 223 12.81 17.58 1.04
C LYS A 223 13.47 16.26 1.40
N GLY A 224 13.59 15.37 0.44
CA GLY A 224 14.13 14.02 0.62
C GLY A 224 13.08 12.97 1.00
N PHE A 225 11.79 13.32 1.00
CA PHE A 225 10.73 12.30 1.04
C PHE A 225 10.83 11.41 -0.20
N GLN A 226 10.81 10.10 0.00
CA GLN A 226 10.88 9.10 -1.06
C GLN A 226 9.65 8.21 -1.01
N PHE A 227 9.13 7.84 -2.18
CA PHE A 227 8.12 6.78 -2.25
C PHE A 227 8.34 5.92 -3.49
N TYR A 228 7.91 4.66 -3.39
CA TYR A 228 8.27 3.60 -4.32
C TYR A 228 7.07 2.96 -4.99
N THR A 229 6.02 2.70 -4.21
CA THR A 229 4.82 2.01 -4.72
C THR A 229 3.61 2.27 -3.85
N PHE A 230 2.44 2.14 -4.45
CA PHE A 230 1.16 1.98 -3.75
C PHE A 230 0.73 0.52 -3.81
N THR A 231 0.20 0.01 -2.70
CA THR A 231 -0.44 -1.31 -2.60
C THR A 231 -1.86 -1.15 -2.10
N PHE A 232 -2.72 -2.09 -2.44
CA PHE A 232 -4.16 -2.01 -2.20
C PHE A 232 -4.70 -3.32 -1.64
N GLY A 233 -5.75 -3.24 -0.78
CA GLY A 233 -6.43 -4.37 -0.18
C GLY A 233 -7.94 -4.26 -0.14
#